data_7e43ca6520bc509fe04dac499707c935
#
_entry.id   7e43ca6520bc509fe04dac499707c935
#
_cell.length_a   1.000
_cell.length_b   1.000
_cell.length_c   1.000
_cell.angle_alpha   90.00
_cell.angle_beta   90.00
_cell.angle_gamma   90.00
#
_symmetry.space_group_name_H-M   'P 1'
#
loop_
_entity.id
_entity.type
_entity.pdbx_description
1 polymer ?
#
loop_
_entity_poly.entity_id
_entity_poly.type
_entity_poly.pdbx_seq_one_letter_code
_entity_poly.pdbx_strand_id
1 'polypeptide(L)'
;AHAEMMIYPRILALAEVAWSAPSVKNYDDFHVRALKEVEALKAEGYHPFDLKNEIGNRPGADQPVQHLAVGKKVAYGPDPAYYPGYSAGGDSALVDGVIGGWTYGDRRWQGFIDKKRMDVTIDMEKETEIHSVGADFMQVCGPEVFMPSEVIISVSNDGKEFTELKRMEHKVVKDDKVTFINFGWEGNAKARYIRYQAS
;
A
#
# COMPACT_ATOMS: atom_id res chain seq x y z
N ALA A 1 18.90 21.82 5.36
CA ALA A 1 17.87 21.46 4.36
C ALA A 1 16.91 20.39 4.87
N HIS A 2 17.36 19.15 5.22
CA HIS A 2 16.44 18.08 5.62
C HIS A 2 15.65 18.40 6.91
N ALA A 3 16.31 18.90 7.94
CA ALA A 3 15.64 19.31 9.17
C ALA A 3 14.61 20.42 8.94
N GLU A 4 14.91 21.41 8.13
CA GLU A 4 13.99 22.49 7.77
C GLU A 4 12.77 21.98 7.05
N MET A 5 12.95 21.06 6.10
CA MET A 5 11.85 20.40 5.39
C MET A 5 10.95 19.58 6.33
N MET A 6 11.50 18.99 7.39
CA MET A 6 10.74 18.27 8.39
C MET A 6 10.01 19.18 9.38
N ILE A 7 10.54 20.38 9.63
CA ILE A 7 9.96 21.34 10.58
C ILE A 7 8.92 22.22 9.90
N TYR A 8 9.24 22.80 8.76
CA TYR A 8 8.38 23.74 8.05
C TYR A 8 7.60 23.04 6.92
N PRO A 9 6.29 23.25 6.79
CA PRO A 9 5.41 24.16 7.56
C PRO A 9 4.74 23.50 8.77
N ARG A 10 5.12 22.29 9.18
CA ARG A 10 4.43 21.56 10.27
C ARG A 10 4.34 22.34 11.58
N ILE A 11 5.39 23.12 11.89
CA ILE A 11 5.39 23.97 13.09
C ILE A 11 4.31 25.06 13.03
N LEU A 12 3.95 25.53 11.83
CA LEU A 12 2.86 26.49 11.65
C LEU A 12 1.51 25.87 12.00
N ALA A 13 1.29 24.62 11.60
CA ALA A 13 0.08 23.88 11.96
C ALA A 13 0.00 23.65 13.47
N LEU A 14 1.13 23.34 14.12
CA LEU A 14 1.18 23.19 15.57
C LEU A 14 0.88 24.53 16.28
N ALA A 15 1.42 25.62 15.79
CA ALA A 15 1.13 26.96 16.30
C ALA A 15 -0.37 27.30 16.15
N GLU A 16 -0.96 27.07 14.98
CA GLU A 16 -2.39 27.27 14.74
C GLU A 16 -3.24 26.49 15.74
N VAL A 17 -2.89 25.23 15.98
CA VAL A 17 -3.63 24.38 16.93
C VAL A 17 -3.49 24.88 18.36
N ALA A 18 -2.30 25.37 18.75
CA ALA A 18 -2.02 25.80 20.12
C ALA A 18 -2.60 27.19 20.46
N TRP A 19 -2.66 28.10 19.49
CA TRP A 19 -2.99 29.51 19.74
C TRP A 19 -4.40 29.91 19.30
N SER A 20 -5.00 29.17 18.37
CA SER A 20 -6.36 29.48 17.89
C SER A 20 -7.44 28.75 18.70
N ALA A 21 -8.52 29.46 19.02
CA ALA A 21 -9.67 28.83 19.67
C ALA A 21 -10.28 27.75 18.77
N PRO A 22 -10.78 26.63 19.33
CA PRO A 22 -11.35 25.54 18.52
C PRO A 22 -12.44 25.97 17.55
N SER A 23 -13.23 26.97 17.91
CA SER A 23 -14.36 27.47 17.12
C SER A 23 -13.97 28.26 15.86
N VAL A 24 -12.71 28.70 15.77
CA VAL A 24 -12.22 29.47 14.60
C VAL A 24 -11.24 28.69 13.75
N LYS A 25 -10.91 27.45 14.11
CA LYS A 25 -10.01 26.60 13.33
C LYS A 25 -10.67 26.19 12.02
N ASN A 26 -10.02 26.53 10.94
CA ASN A 26 -10.43 26.17 9.59
C ASN A 26 -9.20 25.75 8.79
N TYR A 27 -9.21 24.51 8.29
CA TYR A 27 -8.05 23.96 7.56
C TYR A 27 -7.80 24.72 6.26
N ASP A 28 -8.83 25.05 5.49
CA ASP A 28 -8.68 25.68 4.18
C ASP A 28 -8.10 27.08 4.32
N ASP A 29 -8.56 27.86 5.31
CA ASP A 29 -7.97 29.18 5.62
C ASP A 29 -6.53 29.03 6.11
N PHE A 30 -6.25 28.09 7.01
CA PHE A 30 -4.89 27.81 7.45
C PHE A 30 -3.99 27.41 6.28
N HIS A 31 -4.43 26.53 5.41
CA HIS A 31 -3.65 26.05 4.25
C HIS A 31 -3.25 27.20 3.31
N VAL A 32 -4.18 28.12 3.03
CA VAL A 32 -3.88 29.31 2.21
C VAL A 32 -2.82 30.20 2.87
N ARG A 33 -2.88 30.40 4.18
CA ARG A 33 -1.86 31.16 4.93
C ARG A 33 -0.53 30.43 4.95
N ALA A 34 -0.53 29.12 5.19
CA ALA A 34 0.67 28.29 5.22
C ALA A 34 1.41 28.26 3.88
N LEU A 35 0.68 28.26 2.75
CA LEU A 35 1.30 28.39 1.42
C LEU A 35 2.07 29.70 1.25
N LYS A 36 1.54 30.82 1.74
CA LYS A 36 2.21 32.12 1.69
C LYS A 36 3.47 32.12 2.55
N GLU A 37 3.40 31.54 3.75
CA GLU A 37 4.56 31.44 4.65
C GLU A 37 5.66 30.53 4.07
N VAL A 38 5.30 29.44 3.39
CA VAL A 38 6.26 28.56 2.68
C VAL A 38 7.03 29.38 1.63
N GLU A 39 6.38 30.22 0.86
CA GLU A 39 7.05 31.08 -0.13
C GLU A 39 7.94 32.14 0.53
N ALA A 40 7.50 32.75 1.63
CA ALA A 40 8.33 33.69 2.40
C ALA A 40 9.59 33.00 2.96
N LEU A 41 9.44 31.80 3.55
CA LEU A 41 10.59 31.03 4.04
C LEU A 41 11.58 30.67 2.92
N LYS A 42 11.09 30.30 1.73
CA LYS A 42 11.95 30.06 0.56
C LYS A 42 12.71 31.32 0.16
N ALA A 43 12.06 32.49 0.17
CA ALA A 43 12.70 33.76 -0.15
C ALA A 43 13.81 34.17 0.85
N GLU A 44 13.69 33.73 2.10
CA GLU A 44 14.72 33.92 3.14
C GLU A 44 15.82 32.85 3.11
N GLY A 45 15.77 31.90 2.16
CA GLY A 45 16.79 30.86 1.97
C GLY A 45 16.61 29.62 2.79
N TYR A 46 15.45 29.43 3.44
CA TYR A 46 15.07 28.16 4.08
C TYR A 46 14.59 27.14 3.04
N HIS A 47 14.61 25.86 3.41
CA HIS A 47 14.19 24.76 2.57
C HIS A 47 12.96 24.06 3.18
N PRO A 48 11.77 24.71 3.19
CA PRO A 48 10.56 24.12 3.71
C PRO A 48 10.05 22.96 2.82
N PHE A 49 9.21 22.12 3.38
CA PHE A 49 8.46 21.12 2.60
C PHE A 49 7.62 21.83 1.52
N ASP A 50 7.57 21.26 0.33
CA ASP A 50 6.83 21.83 -0.80
C ASP A 50 5.32 21.57 -0.66
N LEU A 51 4.68 22.37 0.19
CA LEU A 51 3.24 22.23 0.50
C LEU A 51 2.34 22.44 -0.73
N LYS A 52 2.80 23.23 -1.71
CA LYS A 52 2.05 23.49 -2.94
C LYS A 52 1.93 22.24 -3.83
N ASN A 53 2.97 21.42 -3.83
CA ASN A 53 3.05 20.19 -4.60
C ASN A 53 3.10 18.97 -3.68
N GLU A 54 2.45 19.07 -2.52
CA GLU A 54 2.41 17.93 -1.63
C GLU A 54 1.80 16.72 -2.37
N ILE A 55 2.45 15.60 -2.20
CA ILE A 55 1.92 14.33 -2.67
C ILE A 55 0.83 13.94 -1.66
N GLY A 56 -0.42 14.08 -2.07
CA GLY A 56 -1.57 13.61 -1.29
C GLY A 56 -1.49 12.10 -1.00
N ASN A 57 -2.57 11.50 -0.62
CA ASN A 57 -2.63 10.06 -0.46
C ASN A 57 -2.25 9.36 -1.77
N ARG A 58 -1.70 8.14 -1.67
CA ARG A 58 -1.41 7.32 -2.85
C ARG A 58 -2.69 7.17 -3.69
N PRO A 59 -2.66 7.41 -5.01
CA PRO A 59 -3.82 7.23 -5.86
C PRO A 59 -4.49 5.89 -5.63
N GLY A 60 -5.79 5.89 -5.41
CA GLY A 60 -6.58 4.70 -5.08
C GLY A 60 -6.62 4.34 -3.58
N ALA A 61 -5.76 4.93 -2.73
CA ALA A 61 -5.79 4.65 -1.29
C ALA A 61 -6.85 5.47 -0.51
N ASP A 62 -7.50 6.44 -1.16
CA ASP A 62 -8.51 7.31 -0.55
C ASP A 62 -9.89 6.69 -0.46
N GLN A 63 -10.18 5.75 -1.34
CA GLN A 63 -11.49 5.10 -1.45
C GLN A 63 -11.33 3.59 -1.49
N PRO A 64 -12.26 2.84 -0.88
CA PRO A 64 -12.26 1.39 -1.00
C PRO A 64 -12.40 0.94 -2.46
N VAL A 65 -11.61 -0.01 -2.87
CA VAL A 65 -11.67 -0.62 -4.19
C VAL A 65 -12.65 -1.78 -4.18
N GLN A 66 -13.56 -1.79 -5.15
CA GLN A 66 -14.50 -2.88 -5.33
C GLN A 66 -13.90 -3.92 -6.28
N HIS A 67 -13.82 -5.16 -5.82
CA HIS A 67 -13.37 -6.29 -6.61
C HIS A 67 -14.09 -7.58 -6.15
N LEU A 68 -14.06 -8.62 -6.96
CA LEU A 68 -14.82 -9.86 -6.70
C LEU A 68 -14.42 -10.58 -5.41
N ALA A 69 -13.19 -10.38 -4.94
CA ALA A 69 -12.66 -11.02 -3.74
C ALA A 69 -12.98 -10.25 -2.43
N VAL A 70 -13.63 -9.07 -2.49
CA VAL A 70 -13.94 -8.31 -1.26
C VAL A 70 -14.75 -9.15 -0.28
N GLY A 71 -14.24 -9.27 0.95
CA GLY A 71 -14.86 -10.03 2.03
C GLY A 71 -14.81 -11.55 1.89
N LYS A 72 -14.09 -12.09 0.90
CA LYS A 72 -13.90 -13.54 0.74
C LYS A 72 -12.93 -14.11 1.77
N LYS A 73 -12.99 -15.41 1.98
CA LYS A 73 -12.06 -16.09 2.88
C LYS A 73 -10.68 -16.21 2.26
N VAL A 74 -9.67 -15.87 3.04
CA VAL A 74 -8.27 -16.04 2.70
C VAL A 74 -7.67 -17.13 3.60
N ALA A 75 -7.04 -18.11 3.00
CA ALA A 75 -6.21 -19.09 3.69
C ALA A 75 -4.74 -18.83 3.37
N TYR A 76 -3.92 -18.82 4.40
CA TYR A 76 -2.47 -18.70 4.26
C TYR A 76 -1.84 -20.09 4.21
N GLY A 77 -0.76 -20.21 3.45
CA GLY A 77 -0.05 -21.48 3.28
C GLY A 77 0.59 -22.00 4.57
N PRO A 78 1.31 -23.14 4.48
CA PRO A 78 1.79 -23.87 5.66
C PRO A 78 2.81 -23.11 6.50
N ASP A 79 3.53 -22.16 5.92
CA ASP A 79 4.34 -21.22 6.68
C ASP A 79 3.43 -20.17 7.31
N PRO A 80 3.79 -19.66 8.51
CA PRO A 80 2.98 -18.65 9.12
C PRO A 80 2.79 -17.49 8.14
N ALA A 81 1.58 -17.01 8.11
CA ALA A 81 1.12 -15.86 7.39
C ALA A 81 2.09 -14.66 7.57
N TYR A 82 1.65 -13.50 7.25
CA TYR A 82 2.31 -12.23 7.52
C TYR A 82 2.91 -12.13 8.93
N TYR A 83 3.91 -11.29 9.09
CA TYR A 83 4.45 -10.96 10.42
C TYR A 83 3.39 -10.23 11.27
N PRO A 84 3.17 -10.62 12.54
CA PRO A 84 2.10 -10.05 13.36
C PRO A 84 2.15 -8.52 13.50
N GLY A 85 3.34 -7.92 13.50
CA GLY A 85 3.53 -6.48 13.54
C GLY A 85 3.14 -5.76 12.25
N TYR A 86 2.98 -6.49 11.14
CA TYR A 86 2.57 -5.99 9.82
C TYR A 86 1.38 -6.76 9.30
N SER A 87 0.33 -6.83 10.09
CA SER A 87 -0.88 -7.61 9.78
C SER A 87 -1.89 -6.91 8.88
N ALA A 88 -1.80 -5.58 8.74
CA ALA A 88 -2.76 -4.75 8.02
C ALA A 88 -4.23 -4.95 8.48
N GLY A 89 -4.45 -5.36 9.73
CA GLY A 89 -5.78 -5.65 10.23
C GLY A 89 -6.15 -7.13 10.30
N GLY A 90 -5.28 -8.03 9.83
CA GLY A 90 -5.45 -9.47 9.98
C GLY A 90 -5.68 -10.24 8.69
N ASP A 91 -6.26 -11.41 8.80
CA ASP A 91 -6.35 -12.39 7.70
C ASP A 91 -7.15 -11.90 6.49
N SER A 92 -8.10 -11.00 6.68
CA SER A 92 -8.93 -10.44 5.60
C SER A 92 -8.32 -9.24 4.88
N ALA A 93 -7.17 -8.73 5.33
CA ALA A 93 -6.60 -7.47 4.82
C ALA A 93 -6.31 -7.49 3.30
N LEU A 94 -5.97 -8.64 2.74
CA LEU A 94 -5.73 -8.75 1.30
C LEU A 94 -6.99 -8.67 0.44
N VAL A 95 -8.17 -8.74 1.07
CA VAL A 95 -9.48 -8.78 0.40
C VAL A 95 -10.49 -7.83 1.05
N ASP A 96 -10.02 -6.80 1.75
CA ASP A 96 -10.88 -5.81 2.41
C ASP A 96 -11.22 -4.61 1.51
N GLY A 97 -10.61 -4.53 0.34
CA GLY A 97 -10.76 -3.42 -0.60
C GLY A 97 -9.92 -2.19 -0.25
N VAL A 98 -9.06 -2.27 0.75
CA VAL A 98 -8.21 -1.14 1.17
C VAL A 98 -6.84 -1.23 0.51
N ILE A 99 -6.45 -0.17 -0.18
CA ILE A 99 -5.11 -0.06 -0.77
C ILE A 99 -4.18 0.64 0.21
N GLY A 100 -2.97 0.13 0.37
CA GLY A 100 -1.93 0.75 1.18
C GLY A 100 -1.44 2.09 0.62
N GLY A 101 -1.12 3.01 1.50
CA GLY A 101 -0.63 4.35 1.18
C GLY A 101 0.86 4.39 0.88
N TRP A 102 1.47 5.57 1.06
CA TRP A 102 2.89 5.83 0.76
C TRP A 102 3.88 5.21 1.76
N THR A 103 3.40 4.68 2.88
CA THR A 103 4.26 4.12 3.92
C THR A 103 3.74 2.76 4.39
N TYR A 104 4.66 1.83 4.61
CA TYR A 104 4.31 0.53 5.21
C TYR A 104 3.84 0.65 6.67
N GLY A 105 4.08 1.79 7.31
CA GLY A 105 3.61 2.07 8.67
C GLY A 105 2.15 2.52 8.78
N ASP A 106 1.42 2.65 7.69
CA ASP A 106 0.02 3.10 7.68
C ASP A 106 -0.97 2.01 8.13
N ARG A 107 -0.48 0.81 8.40
CA ARG A 107 -1.25 -0.39 8.81
C ARG A 107 -2.20 -0.93 7.75
N ARG A 108 -1.92 -0.66 6.48
CA ARG A 108 -2.68 -1.16 5.32
C ARG A 108 -1.87 -2.15 4.46
N TRP A 109 -0.61 -2.38 4.82
CA TRP A 109 0.28 -3.30 4.14
C TRP A 109 0.53 -4.53 5.00
N GLN A 110 0.34 -5.71 4.44
CA GLN A 110 0.82 -6.94 5.06
C GLN A 110 2.30 -7.15 4.74
N GLY A 111 3.08 -7.49 5.75
CA GLY A 111 4.51 -7.74 5.61
C GLY A 111 4.85 -9.21 5.86
N PHE A 112 5.66 -9.77 4.97
CA PHE A 112 6.21 -11.12 5.07
C PHE A 112 7.70 -10.99 5.32
N ILE A 113 8.17 -11.46 6.48
CA ILE A 113 9.54 -11.26 6.94
C ILE A 113 10.34 -12.56 6.85
N ASP A 114 11.65 -12.41 6.78
CA ASP A 114 12.61 -13.48 6.58
C ASP A 114 12.41 -14.16 5.22
N LYS A 115 12.76 -15.39 5.10
CA LYS A 115 12.61 -16.18 3.88
C LYS A 115 11.19 -16.72 3.68
N LYS A 116 10.19 -16.10 4.35
CA LYS A 116 8.81 -16.53 4.24
C LYS A 116 8.24 -16.01 2.92
N ARG A 117 7.62 -16.92 2.21
CA ARG A 117 6.91 -16.61 0.98
C ARG A 117 5.47 -16.22 1.34
N MET A 118 4.96 -15.20 0.70
CA MET A 118 3.52 -14.99 0.63
C MET A 118 2.91 -16.16 -0.14
N ASP A 119 2.01 -16.89 0.49
CA ASP A 119 1.25 -17.97 -0.14
C ASP A 119 -0.17 -17.90 0.38
N VAL A 120 -1.06 -17.38 -0.43
CA VAL A 120 -2.45 -17.15 -0.06
C VAL A 120 -3.40 -17.77 -1.05
N THR A 121 -4.48 -18.35 -0.53
CA THR A 121 -5.58 -18.91 -1.33
C THR A 121 -6.88 -18.22 -0.95
N ILE A 122 -7.54 -17.63 -1.94
CA ILE A 122 -8.82 -16.95 -1.80
C ILE A 122 -9.92 -17.94 -2.25
N ASP A 123 -10.92 -18.20 -1.41
CA ASP A 123 -12.10 -18.99 -1.75
C ASP A 123 -13.20 -18.05 -2.25
N MET A 124 -13.49 -18.08 -3.55
CA MET A 124 -14.58 -17.33 -4.16
C MET A 124 -15.96 -17.91 -3.83
N GLU A 125 -16.03 -18.99 -3.00
CA GLU A 125 -17.22 -19.69 -2.53
C GLU A 125 -17.93 -20.51 -3.62
N LYS A 126 -17.82 -20.10 -4.86
CA LYS A 126 -18.36 -20.77 -6.04
C LYS A 126 -17.44 -20.57 -7.24
N GLU A 127 -17.60 -21.38 -8.24
CA GLU A 127 -16.95 -21.17 -9.53
C GLU A 127 -17.36 -19.81 -10.10
N THR A 128 -16.38 -18.96 -10.36
CA THR A 128 -16.53 -17.56 -10.75
C THR A 128 -15.70 -17.27 -12.00
N GLU A 129 -16.21 -16.46 -12.88
CA GLU A 129 -15.43 -15.93 -14.02
C GLU A 129 -14.46 -14.87 -13.52
N ILE A 130 -13.19 -15.04 -13.89
CA ILE A 130 -12.07 -14.21 -13.44
C ILE A 130 -11.37 -13.66 -14.67
N HIS A 131 -11.30 -12.34 -14.78
CA HIS A 131 -10.66 -11.66 -15.91
C HIS A 131 -9.31 -11.05 -15.54
N SER A 132 -9.09 -10.79 -14.26
CA SER A 132 -7.83 -10.28 -13.75
C SER A 132 -7.59 -10.72 -12.32
N VAL A 133 -6.34 -10.92 -11.96
CA VAL A 133 -5.86 -11.14 -10.60
C VAL A 133 -4.59 -10.32 -10.43
N GLY A 134 -4.49 -9.54 -9.37
CA GLY A 134 -3.29 -8.75 -9.10
C GLY A 134 -3.17 -8.37 -7.64
N ALA A 135 -1.96 -8.06 -7.22
CA ALA A 135 -1.67 -7.50 -5.91
C ALA A 135 -0.59 -6.42 -6.04
N ASP A 136 -0.75 -5.38 -5.23
CA ASP A 136 0.23 -4.31 -5.15
C ASP A 136 1.33 -4.66 -4.16
N PHE A 137 2.56 -4.38 -4.54
CA PHE A 137 3.73 -4.49 -3.69
C PHE A 137 4.41 -3.14 -3.55
N MET A 138 5.01 -2.92 -2.39
CA MET A 138 5.78 -1.73 -2.07
C MET A 138 7.24 -2.08 -1.90
N GLN A 139 8.14 -1.21 -2.39
CA GLN A 139 9.56 -1.26 -2.07
C GLN A 139 10.00 0.03 -1.40
N VAL A 140 10.75 -0.13 -0.29
CA VAL A 140 11.46 0.94 0.42
C VAL A 140 12.78 0.33 0.90
N CYS A 141 13.86 0.58 0.20
CA CYS A 141 15.13 -0.14 0.43
C CYS A 141 15.78 0.14 1.78
N GLY A 142 15.63 1.36 2.33
CA GLY A 142 16.24 1.74 3.62
C GLY A 142 15.84 0.81 4.77
N PRO A 143 14.55 0.55 5.01
CA PRO A 143 14.08 -0.41 6.02
C PRO A 143 14.00 -1.86 5.52
N GLU A 144 14.66 -2.20 4.40
CA GLU A 144 14.72 -3.54 3.81
C GLU A 144 13.37 -4.12 3.37
N VAL A 145 12.46 -3.26 2.90
CA VAL A 145 11.24 -3.69 2.23
C VAL A 145 11.51 -3.81 0.74
N PHE A 146 11.37 -5.01 0.18
CA PHE A 146 11.71 -5.30 -1.21
C PHE A 146 10.53 -5.85 -1.99
N MET A 147 10.57 -5.67 -3.30
CA MET A 147 9.68 -6.36 -4.23
C MET A 147 9.94 -7.87 -4.20
N PRO A 148 8.93 -8.69 -4.51
CA PRO A 148 9.16 -10.12 -4.71
C PRO A 148 10.05 -10.35 -5.94
N SER A 149 10.87 -11.41 -5.89
CA SER A 149 11.67 -11.87 -7.02
C SER A 149 10.89 -12.77 -7.97
N GLU A 150 9.85 -13.42 -7.47
CA GLU A 150 8.94 -14.27 -8.24
C GLU A 150 7.50 -14.11 -7.74
N VAL A 151 6.56 -14.07 -8.67
CA VAL A 151 5.12 -14.13 -8.39
C VAL A 151 4.48 -15.23 -9.24
N ILE A 152 3.64 -16.04 -8.61
CA ILE A 152 2.89 -17.12 -9.28
C ILE A 152 1.41 -16.94 -8.96
N ILE A 153 0.58 -16.93 -10.00
CA ILE A 153 -0.88 -16.88 -9.90
C ILE A 153 -1.45 -18.17 -10.45
N SER A 154 -2.26 -18.85 -9.67
CA SER A 154 -2.86 -20.15 -10.03
C SER A 154 -4.31 -20.20 -9.62
N VAL A 155 -5.08 -21.07 -10.25
CA VAL A 155 -6.50 -21.28 -9.97
C VAL A 155 -6.83 -22.76 -9.79
N SER A 156 -7.92 -23.02 -9.05
CA SER A 156 -8.40 -24.38 -8.78
C SER A 156 -9.92 -24.39 -8.60
N ASN A 157 -10.55 -25.54 -8.83
CA ASN A 157 -11.96 -25.77 -8.50
C ASN A 157 -12.14 -26.63 -7.24
N ASP A 158 -11.15 -27.41 -6.86
CA ASP A 158 -11.18 -28.30 -5.69
C ASP A 158 -10.33 -27.82 -4.50
N GLY A 159 -9.53 -26.75 -4.69
CA GLY A 159 -8.63 -26.21 -3.68
C GLY A 159 -7.41 -27.08 -3.40
N LYS A 160 -7.14 -28.10 -4.21
CA LYS A 160 -6.02 -29.04 -4.04
C LYS A 160 -5.07 -29.00 -5.24
N GLU A 161 -5.61 -29.19 -6.43
CA GLU A 161 -4.84 -29.12 -7.66
C GLU A 161 -5.01 -27.76 -8.30
N PHE A 162 -3.88 -27.06 -8.49
CA PHE A 162 -3.85 -25.71 -9.03
C PHE A 162 -3.23 -25.69 -10.41
N THR A 163 -3.89 -25.01 -11.33
CA THR A 163 -3.37 -24.70 -12.67
C THR A 163 -2.75 -23.30 -12.64
N GLU A 164 -1.47 -23.22 -13.03
CA GLU A 164 -0.76 -21.94 -13.13
C GLU A 164 -1.34 -21.13 -14.29
N LEU A 165 -1.73 -19.88 -14.01
CA LEU A 165 -2.14 -18.89 -15.00
C LEU A 165 -0.98 -18.05 -15.47
N LYS A 166 -0.11 -17.66 -14.50
CA LYS A 166 1.05 -16.81 -14.81
C LYS A 166 2.14 -16.97 -13.76
N ARG A 167 3.37 -16.96 -14.24
CA ARG A 167 4.59 -16.81 -13.46
C ARG A 167 5.34 -15.57 -13.92
N MET A 168 5.77 -14.77 -12.98
CA MET A 168 6.51 -13.53 -13.24
C MET A 168 7.80 -13.55 -12.43
N GLU A 169 8.91 -13.37 -13.08
CA GLU A 169 10.21 -13.13 -12.45
C GLU A 169 10.48 -11.63 -12.43
N HIS A 170 11.00 -11.13 -11.32
CA HIS A 170 11.34 -9.74 -11.15
C HIS A 170 12.74 -9.57 -10.57
N LYS A 171 13.55 -8.77 -11.24
CA LYS A 171 14.85 -8.39 -10.73
C LYS A 171 14.71 -7.18 -9.81
N VAL A 172 14.91 -7.39 -8.52
CA VAL A 172 14.89 -6.31 -7.53
C VAL A 172 16.03 -5.33 -7.80
N VAL A 173 15.69 -4.08 -8.06
CA VAL A 173 16.64 -2.98 -8.20
C VAL A 173 16.57 -2.12 -6.96
N LYS A 174 17.69 -2.02 -6.21
CA LYS A 174 17.74 -1.21 -4.99
C LYS A 174 18.00 0.24 -5.35
N ASP A 175 17.12 1.12 -4.89
CA ASP A 175 17.27 2.56 -4.99
C ASP A 175 16.70 3.26 -3.74
N ASP A 176 16.78 4.58 -3.69
CA ASP A 176 16.29 5.37 -2.54
C ASP A 176 14.82 5.82 -2.71
N LYS A 177 14.10 5.30 -3.70
CA LYS A 177 12.72 5.68 -3.99
C LYS A 177 11.74 4.73 -3.31
N VAL A 178 10.58 5.26 -2.97
CA VAL A 178 9.41 4.42 -2.69
C VAL A 178 8.80 4.02 -4.03
N THR A 179 8.73 2.72 -4.28
CA THR A 179 8.24 2.17 -5.55
C THR A 179 7.06 1.25 -5.29
N PHE A 180 6.07 1.30 -6.18
CA PHE A 180 4.91 0.42 -6.16
C PHE A 180 4.82 -0.32 -7.49
N ILE A 181 4.60 -1.62 -7.43
CA ILE A 181 4.37 -2.46 -8.61
C ILE A 181 3.16 -3.34 -8.36
N ASN A 182 2.25 -3.36 -9.31
CA ASN A 182 1.19 -4.35 -9.35
C ASN A 182 1.68 -5.57 -10.15
N PHE A 183 1.76 -6.71 -9.50
CA PHE A 183 2.03 -7.97 -10.19
C PHE A 183 0.70 -8.66 -10.46
N GLY A 184 0.32 -8.76 -11.73
CA GLY A 184 -0.98 -9.24 -12.10
C GLY A 184 -1.02 -10.08 -13.37
N TRP A 185 -2.15 -10.77 -13.53
CA TRP A 185 -2.55 -11.52 -14.70
C TRP A 185 -3.88 -10.99 -15.22
N GLU A 186 -4.00 -10.92 -16.53
CA GLU A 186 -5.23 -10.63 -17.25
C GLU A 186 -5.51 -11.74 -18.26
N GLY A 187 -6.78 -12.14 -18.38
CA GLY A 187 -7.19 -13.21 -19.27
C GLY A 187 -8.62 -13.65 -18.99
N ASN A 188 -8.92 -14.90 -19.26
CA ASN A 188 -10.20 -15.51 -18.95
C ASN A 188 -9.96 -16.84 -18.24
N ALA A 189 -10.40 -16.95 -17.01
CA ALA A 189 -10.39 -18.18 -16.24
C ALA A 189 -11.73 -18.34 -15.54
N LYS A 190 -12.06 -19.60 -15.17
CA LYS A 190 -13.26 -19.90 -14.40
C LYS A 190 -12.88 -20.85 -13.29
N ALA A 191 -12.94 -20.38 -12.06
CA ALA A 191 -12.48 -21.12 -10.91
C ALA A 191 -13.16 -20.70 -9.62
N ARG A 192 -13.11 -21.58 -8.60
CA ARG A 192 -13.53 -21.25 -7.24
C ARG A 192 -12.38 -20.71 -6.38
N TYR A 193 -11.17 -21.23 -6.56
CA TYR A 193 -10.02 -20.85 -5.73
C TYR A 193 -8.98 -20.12 -6.56
N ILE A 194 -8.44 -19.05 -6.00
CA ILE A 194 -7.33 -18.29 -6.56
C ILE A 194 -6.17 -18.39 -5.58
N ARG A 195 -5.00 -18.87 -6.03
CA ARG A 195 -3.79 -18.90 -5.23
C ARG A 195 -2.80 -17.87 -5.75
N TYR A 196 -2.29 -17.05 -4.85
CA TYR A 196 -1.30 -16.04 -5.14
C TYR A 196 -0.07 -16.29 -4.28
N GLN A 197 1.09 -16.47 -4.91
CA GLN A 197 2.34 -16.74 -4.25
C GLN A 197 3.38 -15.69 -4.67
N ALA A 198 4.17 -15.18 -3.71
CA ALA A 198 5.25 -14.24 -3.95
C ALA A 198 6.45 -14.53 -3.04
N SER A 199 7.67 -14.42 -3.58
CA SER A 199 8.91 -14.75 -2.85
C SER A 199 10.08 -13.82 -3.19
#